data_03e8b36ba7b2af41fef36851bc0a0aae
#
_entry.id   03e8b36ba7b2af41fef36851bc0a0aae
#
_cell.length_a   1.000
_cell.length_b   1.000
_cell.length_c   1.000
_cell.angle_alpha   90.00
_cell.angle_beta   90.00
_cell.angle_gamma   90.00
#
_symmetry.space_group_name_H-M   'P 1'
#
loop_
_entity.id
_entity.type
_entity.pdbx_description
1 polymer ?
#
loop_
_entity_poly.entity_id
_entity_poly.type
_entity_poly.pdbx_seq_one_letter_code
_entity_poly.pdbx_strand_id
1 'polypeptide(L)'
;SSCFAIDHKKVKWFGLDRCATDTEAPTGVYHDGAYCPVCHAPMEYEYVHYNHIGAYRCTSCGHARPDPDYAATELDLQNGKLILDGQFTVALAFRSIYNVYNILAAYAACRECGVEGAAIADTLSSYILKNGRMQTFTLGQHHGTLLTSKHENSIAYDTNLRYIASTNEDCTVLIIVDAVSRKYFTSETSWLWDIDFDQLNVPHVKRVILSGMYRNDLAERFRFTGVQNWEVIPGIPDAAAAIRDSGSEALYVVTCFSDRDKLLNLPDVKKEG
;
A
#
# COMPACT_ATOMS: atom_id res chain seq x y z
N SER A 1 -9.17 -9.15 -11.35
CA SER A 1 -10.34 -9.49 -10.56
C SER A 1 -11.10 -10.66 -11.19
N SER A 2 -11.60 -11.61 -10.40
CA SER A 2 -12.39 -12.75 -10.88
C SER A 2 -13.80 -12.36 -11.39
N CYS A 3 -14.19 -11.10 -11.25
CA CYS A 3 -15.51 -10.62 -11.63
C CYS A 3 -15.77 -10.62 -13.14
N PHE A 4 -14.74 -10.56 -13.99
CA PHE A 4 -14.89 -10.59 -15.44
C PHE A 4 -15.43 -11.92 -15.99
N ALA A 5 -15.41 -12.98 -15.18
CA ALA A 5 -15.99 -14.29 -15.53
C ALA A 5 -17.49 -14.39 -15.18
N ILE A 6 -18.06 -13.37 -14.55
CA ILE A 6 -19.46 -13.36 -14.12
C ILE A 6 -20.30 -12.63 -15.16
N ASP A 7 -20.98 -13.37 -16.03
CA ASP A 7 -22.03 -12.83 -16.90
C ASP A 7 -23.31 -12.64 -16.07
N HIS A 8 -23.41 -11.52 -15.35
CA HIS A 8 -24.55 -11.20 -14.51
C HIS A 8 -25.08 -9.80 -14.80
N LYS A 9 -26.37 -9.71 -15.17
CA LYS A 9 -27.06 -8.45 -15.51
C LYS A 9 -27.10 -7.41 -14.36
N LYS A 10 -26.69 -7.78 -13.15
CA LYS A 10 -26.70 -6.93 -11.95
C LYS A 10 -25.29 -6.54 -11.45
N VAL A 11 -24.26 -6.74 -12.28
CA VAL A 11 -22.92 -6.28 -11.93
C VAL A 11 -22.87 -4.76 -12.01
N LYS A 12 -22.35 -4.13 -10.98
CA LYS A 12 -22.03 -2.71 -10.94
C LYS A 12 -20.53 -2.54 -10.83
N TRP A 13 -20.00 -1.60 -11.59
CA TRP A 13 -18.57 -1.32 -11.65
C TRP A 13 -18.27 -0.02 -10.92
N PHE A 14 -17.18 0.00 -10.19
CA PHE A 14 -16.63 1.22 -9.63
C PHE A 14 -15.16 1.38 -10.00
N GLY A 15 -14.70 2.61 -10.13
CA GLY A 15 -13.34 2.88 -10.54
C GLY A 15 -12.89 4.30 -10.27
N LEU A 16 -11.59 4.49 -10.35
CA LEU A 16 -10.95 5.79 -10.28
C LEU A 16 -10.61 6.24 -11.71
N ASP A 17 -10.91 7.47 -12.05
CA ASP A 17 -10.48 8.09 -13.30
C ASP A 17 -8.99 8.44 -13.25
N ARG A 18 -8.44 8.82 -14.39
CA ARG A 18 -7.02 9.18 -14.48
C ARG A 18 -6.66 10.27 -13.46
N CYS A 19 -5.57 10.08 -12.74
CA CYS A 19 -5.11 11.01 -11.73
C CYS A 19 -3.61 11.34 -11.90
N ALA A 20 -3.15 12.39 -11.21
CA ALA A 20 -1.78 12.91 -11.37
C ALA A 20 -0.67 11.92 -10.96
N THR A 21 -0.99 10.92 -10.15
CA THR A 21 -0.03 9.91 -9.68
C THR A 21 0.04 8.67 -10.58
N ASP A 22 -0.71 8.64 -11.68
CA ASP A 22 -0.75 7.50 -12.58
C ASP A 22 0.52 7.40 -13.44
N THR A 23 0.83 6.16 -13.81
CA THR A 23 1.90 5.82 -14.72
C THR A 23 1.33 5.34 -16.06
N GLU A 24 2.14 5.36 -17.14
CA GLU A 24 1.73 4.87 -18.46
C GLU A 24 1.86 3.34 -18.59
N ALA A 25 2.60 2.71 -17.68
CA ALA A 25 2.85 1.28 -17.72
C ALA A 25 2.71 0.69 -16.30
N PRO A 26 2.36 -0.61 -16.19
CA PRO A 26 2.38 -1.34 -14.93
C PRO A 26 3.72 -1.21 -14.22
N THR A 27 3.67 -1.01 -12.91
CA THR A 27 4.83 -0.90 -12.02
C THR A 27 4.87 -2.09 -11.09
N GLY A 28 6.05 -2.43 -10.58
CA GLY A 28 6.27 -3.56 -9.69
C GLY A 28 7.09 -4.67 -10.33
N VAL A 29 7.44 -5.67 -9.53
CA VAL A 29 8.32 -6.78 -9.94
C VAL A 29 7.58 -7.82 -10.79
N TYR A 30 6.27 -7.93 -10.65
CA TYR A 30 5.45 -8.90 -11.38
C TYR A 30 4.43 -8.22 -12.30
N HIS A 31 4.03 -8.92 -13.37
CA HIS A 31 3.19 -8.40 -14.45
C HIS A 31 1.89 -9.21 -14.60
N ASP A 32 1.13 -9.35 -13.54
CA ASP A 32 -0.12 -10.14 -13.52
C ASP A 32 -1.15 -9.70 -14.57
N GLY A 33 -1.13 -8.43 -14.97
CA GLY A 33 -2.01 -7.87 -15.99
C GLY A 33 -1.43 -7.84 -17.39
N ALA A 34 -0.31 -8.54 -17.68
CA ALA A 34 0.34 -8.49 -18.97
C ALA A 34 -0.46 -9.16 -20.11
N TYR A 35 -1.31 -10.12 -19.76
CA TYR A 35 -2.05 -10.93 -20.74
C TYR A 35 -3.55 -10.91 -20.49
N CYS A 36 -4.30 -10.91 -21.59
CA CYS A 36 -5.76 -10.91 -21.57
C CYS A 36 -6.31 -12.22 -20.93
N PRO A 37 -7.19 -12.14 -19.94
CA PRO A 37 -7.78 -13.32 -19.33
C PRO A 37 -8.73 -14.09 -20.25
N VAL A 38 -9.14 -13.48 -21.37
CA VAL A 38 -10.10 -14.08 -22.33
C VAL A 38 -9.37 -14.79 -23.48
N CYS A 39 -8.38 -14.14 -24.09
CA CYS A 39 -7.73 -14.66 -25.30
C CYS A 39 -6.20 -14.78 -25.20
N HIS A 40 -5.62 -14.45 -24.05
CA HIS A 40 -4.19 -14.52 -23.75
C HIS A 40 -3.28 -13.62 -24.60
N ALA A 41 -3.86 -12.72 -25.43
CA ALA A 41 -3.07 -11.70 -26.14
C ALA A 41 -2.55 -10.65 -25.14
N PRO A 42 -1.50 -9.89 -25.52
CA PRO A 42 -0.98 -8.82 -24.68
C PRO A 42 -2.04 -7.77 -24.31
N MET A 43 -1.90 -7.18 -23.13
CA MET A 43 -2.71 -6.07 -22.66
C MET A 43 -1.95 -4.75 -22.81
N GLU A 44 -2.67 -3.71 -23.20
CA GLU A 44 -2.20 -2.32 -23.22
C GLU A 44 -2.89 -1.53 -22.13
N TYR A 45 -2.18 -0.51 -21.60
CA TYR A 45 -2.69 0.37 -20.56
C TYR A 45 -2.63 1.82 -21.04
N GLU A 46 -3.72 2.53 -20.88
CA GLU A 46 -3.75 3.98 -21.11
C GLU A 46 -3.16 4.72 -19.90
N TYR A 47 -3.45 4.22 -18.70
CA TYR A 47 -2.85 4.64 -17.44
C TYR A 47 -2.96 3.53 -16.41
N VAL A 48 -2.09 3.59 -15.41
CA VAL A 48 -2.06 2.64 -14.30
C VAL A 48 -1.98 3.39 -12.98
N HIS A 49 -2.87 3.10 -12.06
CA HIS A 49 -2.86 3.66 -10.72
C HIS A 49 -1.82 3.00 -9.83
N TYR A 50 -1.79 1.67 -9.86
CA TYR A 50 -0.78 0.83 -9.21
C TYR A 50 -0.83 -0.59 -9.77
N ASN A 51 0.31 -1.26 -9.85
CA ASN A 51 0.48 -2.59 -10.43
C ASN A 51 -0.19 -2.71 -11.82
N HIS A 52 -1.29 -3.46 -11.91
CA HIS A 52 -2.09 -3.65 -13.12
C HIS A 52 -3.51 -3.04 -13.00
N ILE A 53 -3.74 -2.21 -11.99
CA ILE A 53 -5.03 -1.52 -11.80
C ILE A 53 -5.01 -0.18 -12.53
N GLY A 54 -5.83 -0.06 -13.56
CA GLY A 54 -5.89 1.14 -14.41
C GLY A 54 -6.85 0.96 -15.57
N ALA A 55 -6.68 1.75 -16.61
CA ALA A 55 -7.43 1.63 -17.87
C ALA A 55 -6.70 0.69 -18.82
N TYR A 56 -7.19 -0.50 -18.97
CA TYR A 56 -6.61 -1.55 -19.79
C TYR A 56 -7.46 -1.90 -21.00
N ARG A 57 -6.80 -2.39 -22.06
CA ARG A 57 -7.43 -2.93 -23.26
C ARG A 57 -6.62 -4.09 -23.84
N CYS A 58 -7.31 -5.14 -24.26
CA CYS A 58 -6.68 -6.23 -25.02
C CYS A 58 -6.38 -5.80 -26.45
N THR A 59 -5.19 -6.11 -26.95
CA THR A 59 -4.76 -5.80 -28.32
C THR A 59 -5.48 -6.63 -29.38
N SER A 60 -6.19 -7.71 -29.01
CA SER A 60 -6.78 -8.67 -29.94
C SER A 60 -8.30 -8.77 -29.84
N CYS A 61 -8.88 -9.09 -28.66
CA CYS A 61 -10.30 -9.38 -28.54
C CYS A 61 -11.16 -8.20 -28.08
N GLY A 62 -10.56 -7.04 -27.82
CA GLY A 62 -11.29 -5.85 -27.37
C GLY A 62 -11.72 -5.89 -25.90
N HIS A 63 -11.35 -6.93 -25.14
CA HIS A 63 -11.58 -6.95 -23.69
C HIS A 63 -10.91 -5.72 -23.06
N ALA A 64 -11.68 -4.90 -22.35
CA ALA A 64 -11.22 -3.64 -21.79
C ALA A 64 -11.82 -3.39 -20.40
N ARG A 65 -11.28 -2.40 -19.70
CA ARG A 65 -11.86 -1.90 -18.47
C ARG A 65 -13.32 -1.47 -18.73
N PRO A 66 -14.29 -1.99 -17.97
CA PRO A 66 -15.66 -1.48 -18.05
C PRO A 66 -15.75 -0.03 -17.59
N ASP A 67 -16.65 0.73 -18.18
CA ASP A 67 -16.98 2.06 -17.67
C ASP A 67 -17.59 1.92 -16.26
N PRO A 68 -17.15 2.72 -15.28
CA PRO A 68 -17.64 2.62 -13.92
C PRO A 68 -19.07 3.19 -13.82
N ASP A 69 -19.95 2.49 -13.11
CA ASP A 69 -21.26 3.01 -12.68
C ASP A 69 -21.10 4.05 -11.54
N TYR A 70 -20.01 3.89 -10.76
CA TYR A 70 -19.62 4.76 -9.65
C TYR A 70 -18.15 5.14 -9.80
N ALA A 71 -17.87 6.42 -9.95
CA ALA A 71 -16.52 6.88 -10.25
C ALA A 71 -15.94 7.81 -9.16
N ALA A 72 -14.65 7.66 -8.88
CA ALA A 72 -13.89 8.76 -8.32
C ALA A 72 -13.31 9.56 -9.49
N THR A 73 -13.78 10.76 -9.70
CA THR A 73 -13.47 11.61 -10.86
C THR A 73 -12.28 12.51 -10.65
N GLU A 74 -11.92 12.80 -9.41
CA GLU A 74 -10.76 13.61 -9.03
C GLU A 74 -10.11 13.05 -7.78
N LEU A 75 -8.80 12.96 -7.76
CA LEU A 75 -8.01 12.52 -6.62
C LEU A 75 -6.82 13.45 -6.40
N ASP A 76 -6.76 14.07 -5.23
CA ASP A 76 -5.63 14.83 -4.73
C ASP A 76 -5.14 14.20 -3.41
N LEU A 77 -4.14 13.33 -3.53
CA LEU A 77 -3.55 12.65 -2.37
C LEU A 77 -2.77 13.60 -1.46
N GLN A 78 -2.19 14.68 -2.02
CA GLN A 78 -1.40 15.64 -1.24
C GLN A 78 -2.28 16.42 -0.27
N ASN A 79 -3.43 16.88 -0.74
CA ASN A 79 -4.40 17.61 0.07
C ASN A 79 -5.45 16.70 0.72
N GLY A 80 -5.43 15.41 0.42
CA GLY A 80 -6.38 14.46 0.98
C GLY A 80 -7.80 14.66 0.50
N LYS A 81 -8.00 14.95 -0.79
CA LYS A 81 -9.31 15.22 -1.40
C LYS A 81 -9.66 14.16 -2.44
N LEU A 82 -10.89 13.69 -2.40
CA LEU A 82 -11.48 12.81 -3.40
C LEU A 82 -12.84 13.35 -3.84
N ILE A 83 -13.14 13.31 -5.13
CA ILE A 83 -14.49 13.66 -5.64
C ILE A 83 -15.13 12.40 -6.21
N LEU A 84 -16.31 12.06 -5.71
CA LEU A 84 -17.13 10.94 -6.16
C LEU A 84 -18.21 11.43 -7.11
N ASP A 85 -18.38 10.74 -8.26
CA ASP A 85 -19.35 11.02 -9.32
C ASP A 85 -19.37 12.51 -9.77
N GLY A 86 -18.23 13.19 -9.70
CA GLY A 86 -18.09 14.60 -10.05
C GLY A 86 -18.85 15.59 -9.12
N GLN A 87 -19.39 15.13 -7.98
CA GLN A 87 -20.29 15.91 -7.14
C GLN A 87 -19.93 15.91 -5.66
N PHE A 88 -19.54 14.77 -5.09
CA PHE A 88 -19.43 14.60 -3.65
C PHE A 88 -17.97 14.59 -3.22
N THR A 89 -17.58 15.57 -2.44
CA THR A 89 -16.22 15.69 -1.91
C THR A 89 -16.06 14.85 -0.64
N VAL A 90 -15.01 14.03 -0.59
CA VAL A 90 -14.60 13.26 0.58
C VAL A 90 -13.22 13.71 1.04
N ALA A 91 -13.07 14.04 2.31
CA ALA A 91 -11.78 14.26 2.94
C ALA A 91 -11.16 12.92 3.29
N LEU A 92 -9.94 12.65 2.78
CA LEU A 92 -9.26 11.39 2.97
C LEU A 92 -8.55 11.37 4.32
N ALA A 93 -9.02 10.54 5.24
CA ALA A 93 -8.32 10.26 6.50
C ALA A 93 -6.99 9.49 6.28
N PHE A 94 -6.88 8.76 5.19
CA PHE A 94 -5.71 7.97 4.80
C PHE A 94 -5.37 8.17 3.33
N ARG A 95 -4.22 8.77 3.06
CA ARG A 95 -3.80 9.23 1.72
C ARG A 95 -3.10 8.12 0.93
N SER A 96 -3.81 7.05 0.63
CA SER A 96 -3.29 5.97 -0.21
C SER A 96 -4.30 5.53 -1.25
N ILE A 97 -3.80 5.19 -2.43
CA ILE A 97 -4.63 4.88 -3.58
C ILE A 97 -5.51 3.63 -3.38
N TYR A 98 -5.03 2.62 -2.66
CA TYR A 98 -5.86 1.45 -2.36
C TYR A 98 -7.01 1.78 -1.40
N ASN A 99 -6.86 2.78 -0.52
CA ASN A 99 -7.95 3.25 0.34
C ASN A 99 -9.04 3.94 -0.47
N VAL A 100 -8.68 4.61 -1.57
CA VAL A 100 -9.64 5.17 -2.51
C VAL A 100 -10.56 4.08 -3.07
N TYR A 101 -10.01 2.91 -3.43
CA TYR A 101 -10.82 1.76 -3.88
C TYR A 101 -11.70 1.18 -2.78
N ASN A 102 -11.27 1.19 -1.52
CA ASN A 102 -12.13 0.81 -0.38
C ASN A 102 -13.30 1.80 -0.21
N ILE A 103 -13.02 3.10 -0.34
CA ILE A 103 -14.03 4.17 -0.31
C ILE A 103 -15.03 3.99 -1.45
N LEU A 104 -14.55 3.76 -2.68
CA LEU A 104 -15.39 3.51 -3.84
C LEU A 104 -16.28 2.29 -3.67
N ALA A 105 -15.74 1.20 -3.14
CA ALA A 105 -16.52 0.00 -2.85
C ALA A 105 -17.63 0.25 -1.83
N ALA A 106 -17.32 0.97 -0.74
CA ALA A 106 -18.28 1.35 0.28
C ALA A 106 -19.34 2.31 -0.29
N TYR A 107 -18.90 3.31 -1.06
CA TYR A 107 -19.79 4.26 -1.73
C TYR A 107 -20.76 3.55 -2.66
N ALA A 108 -20.27 2.74 -3.59
CA ALA A 108 -21.09 1.98 -4.53
C ALA A 108 -22.13 1.09 -3.81
N ALA A 109 -21.70 0.35 -2.78
CA ALA A 109 -22.60 -0.50 -2.00
C ALA A 109 -23.69 0.30 -1.30
N CYS A 110 -23.37 1.43 -0.67
CA CYS A 110 -24.34 2.30 -0.02
C CYS A 110 -25.31 2.94 -1.03
N ARG A 111 -24.83 3.36 -2.21
CA ARG A 111 -25.67 3.89 -3.28
C ARG A 111 -26.66 2.83 -3.80
N GLU A 112 -26.23 1.60 -3.98
CA GLU A 112 -27.12 0.49 -4.36
C GLU A 112 -28.18 0.16 -3.26
N CYS A 113 -27.88 0.48 -2.00
CA CYS A 113 -28.84 0.42 -0.89
C CYS A 113 -29.76 1.66 -0.81
N GLY A 114 -29.66 2.62 -1.72
CA GLY A 114 -30.50 3.81 -1.77
C GLY A 114 -30.07 4.94 -0.84
N VAL A 115 -28.82 4.90 -0.32
CA VAL A 115 -28.31 5.99 0.52
C VAL A 115 -27.87 7.16 -0.36
N GLU A 116 -28.21 8.40 0.04
CA GLU A 116 -27.84 9.61 -0.67
C GLU A 116 -26.34 9.85 -0.68
N GLY A 117 -25.77 10.25 -1.84
CA GLY A 117 -24.34 10.42 -2.03
C GLY A 117 -23.70 11.42 -1.08
N ALA A 118 -24.38 12.52 -0.78
CA ALA A 118 -23.92 13.53 0.17
C ALA A 118 -23.75 12.95 1.59
N ALA A 119 -24.74 12.17 2.07
CA ALA A 119 -24.68 11.56 3.39
C ALA A 119 -23.53 10.53 3.51
N ILE A 120 -23.25 9.81 2.43
CA ILE A 120 -22.12 8.88 2.36
C ILE A 120 -20.81 9.64 2.42
N ALA A 121 -20.67 10.72 1.63
CA ALA A 121 -19.46 11.54 1.58
C ALA A 121 -19.15 12.20 2.93
N ASP A 122 -20.14 12.73 3.62
CA ASP A 122 -20.02 13.31 4.95
C ASP A 122 -19.55 12.27 5.98
N THR A 123 -20.12 11.07 5.93
CA THR A 123 -19.74 9.96 6.81
C THR A 123 -18.32 9.51 6.57
N LEU A 124 -17.92 9.34 5.29
CA LEU A 124 -16.57 8.94 4.91
C LEU A 124 -15.53 10.01 5.28
N SER A 125 -15.88 11.30 5.15
CA SER A 125 -14.99 12.42 5.52
C SER A 125 -14.77 12.54 7.03
N SER A 126 -15.76 12.16 7.83
CA SER A 126 -15.68 12.18 9.30
C SER A 126 -15.10 10.89 9.88
N TYR A 127 -14.86 9.87 9.05
CA TYR A 127 -14.39 8.58 9.51
C TYR A 127 -12.94 8.63 9.99
N ILE A 128 -12.72 8.30 11.25
CA ILE A 128 -11.38 8.17 11.83
C ILE A 128 -11.01 6.68 11.83
N LEU A 129 -9.93 6.37 11.12
CA LEU A 129 -9.36 5.01 11.12
C LEU A 129 -8.79 4.68 12.50
N LYS A 130 -9.59 4.04 13.35
CA LYS A 130 -9.11 3.42 14.59
C LYS A 130 -8.42 2.11 14.24
N ASN A 131 -7.16 1.93 14.67
CA ASN A 131 -6.35 0.74 14.38
C ASN A 131 -6.08 0.52 12.88
N GLY A 132 -5.83 1.58 12.14
CA GLY A 132 -5.49 1.54 10.72
C GLY A 132 -4.17 0.81 10.43
N ARG A 133 -3.90 0.66 9.14
CA ARG A 133 -2.61 0.12 8.63
C ARG A 133 -1.45 1.10 8.81
N MET A 134 -1.74 2.35 9.15
CA MET A 134 -0.79 3.39 9.49
C MET A 134 -1.06 3.85 10.92
N GLN A 135 -0.02 3.87 11.75
CA GLN A 135 -0.10 4.33 13.14
C GLN A 135 1.13 5.17 13.45
N THR A 136 0.95 6.25 14.17
CA THR A 136 2.07 7.07 14.64
C THR A 136 2.51 6.65 16.04
N PHE A 137 3.79 6.80 16.30
CA PHE A 137 4.40 6.50 17.59
C PHE A 137 5.66 7.35 17.77
N THR A 138 6.19 7.41 18.98
CA THR A 138 7.51 7.97 19.25
C THR A 138 8.46 6.91 19.77
N LEU A 139 9.71 6.96 19.33
CA LEU A 139 10.84 6.15 19.83
C LEU A 139 12.02 7.08 20.12
N GLY A 140 12.27 7.37 21.41
CA GLY A 140 13.23 8.39 21.77
C GLY A 140 12.82 9.77 21.24
N GLN A 141 13.63 10.35 20.36
CA GLN A 141 13.36 11.63 19.69
C GLN A 141 12.75 11.46 18.30
N HIS A 142 12.61 10.22 17.82
CA HIS A 142 12.07 9.93 16.50
C HIS A 142 10.55 9.95 16.49
N HIS A 143 9.98 10.63 15.49
CA HIS A 143 8.58 10.47 15.13
C HIS A 143 8.44 9.32 14.16
N GLY A 144 7.81 8.25 14.62
CA GLY A 144 7.68 7.01 13.87
C GLY A 144 6.30 6.88 13.19
N THR A 145 6.32 6.39 11.97
CA THR A 145 5.12 5.94 11.25
C THR A 145 5.21 4.46 10.99
N LEU A 146 4.34 3.70 11.62
CA LEU A 146 4.22 2.26 11.44
C LEU A 146 3.25 1.96 10.30
N LEU A 147 3.74 1.28 9.29
CA LEU A 147 3.03 0.88 8.08
C LEU A 147 2.83 -0.64 8.11
N THR A 148 1.60 -1.08 8.33
CA THR A 148 1.30 -2.50 8.46
C THR A 148 0.64 -3.09 7.22
N SER A 149 1.15 -4.25 6.81
CA SER A 149 0.60 -5.05 5.71
C SER A 149 0.08 -6.39 6.24
N LYS A 150 -0.75 -7.05 5.45
CA LYS A 150 -1.05 -8.46 5.67
C LYS A 150 0.11 -9.29 5.14
N HIS A 151 0.41 -10.44 5.77
CA HIS A 151 1.39 -11.39 5.22
C HIS A 151 1.06 -11.71 3.76
N GLU A 152 2.06 -12.00 2.97
CA GLU A 152 1.91 -12.45 1.58
C GLU A 152 1.17 -11.44 0.68
N ASN A 153 1.10 -10.16 1.08
CA ASN A 153 0.46 -9.11 0.28
C ASN A 153 1.51 -8.11 -0.21
N SER A 154 2.24 -8.49 -1.26
CA SER A 154 3.26 -7.67 -1.91
C SER A 154 2.73 -6.29 -2.33
N ILE A 155 1.50 -6.19 -2.82
CA ILE A 155 0.87 -4.91 -3.21
C ILE A 155 0.79 -3.94 -2.03
N ALA A 156 0.43 -4.43 -0.84
CA ALA A 156 0.35 -3.58 0.34
C ALA A 156 1.75 -3.13 0.79
N TYR A 157 2.76 -4.00 0.69
CA TYR A 157 4.15 -3.63 0.94
C TYR A 157 4.62 -2.57 -0.07
N ASP A 158 4.45 -2.79 -1.37
CA ASP A 158 4.82 -1.83 -2.42
C ASP A 158 4.16 -0.48 -2.23
N THR A 159 2.90 -0.45 -1.80
CA THR A 159 2.19 0.80 -1.50
C THR A 159 2.81 1.53 -0.32
N ASN A 160 3.22 0.81 0.73
CA ASN A 160 3.90 1.38 1.88
C ASN A 160 5.28 1.92 1.49
N LEU A 161 6.05 1.18 0.68
CA LEU A 161 7.36 1.62 0.18
C LEU A 161 7.23 2.86 -0.71
N ARG A 162 6.24 2.88 -1.60
CA ARG A 162 5.95 4.05 -2.45
C ARG A 162 5.55 5.27 -1.62
N TYR A 163 4.79 5.08 -0.54
CA TYR A 163 4.48 6.16 0.38
C TYR A 163 5.76 6.76 0.97
N ILE A 164 6.67 5.92 1.49
CA ILE A 164 7.98 6.36 2.00
C ILE A 164 8.78 7.09 0.91
N ALA A 165 8.86 6.52 -0.29
CA ALA A 165 9.58 7.11 -1.41
C ALA A 165 9.00 8.46 -1.87
N SER A 166 7.73 8.72 -1.62
CA SER A 166 7.06 10.00 -1.98
C SER A 166 7.24 11.10 -0.94
N THR A 167 7.80 10.80 0.22
CA THR A 167 8.11 11.82 1.23
C THR A 167 9.37 12.59 0.83
N ASN A 168 9.58 13.77 1.42
CA ASN A 168 10.77 14.59 1.16
C ASN A 168 11.63 14.76 2.42
N GLU A 169 11.34 14.01 3.47
CA GLU A 169 12.00 14.10 4.76
C GLU A 169 13.06 13.00 4.89
N ASP A 170 14.25 13.36 5.31
CA ASP A 170 15.31 12.40 5.58
C ASP A 170 14.85 11.39 6.63
N CYS A 171 14.96 10.10 6.34
CA CYS A 171 14.37 9.06 7.17
C CYS A 171 15.22 7.80 7.31
N THR A 172 14.98 7.10 8.41
CA THR A 172 15.36 5.69 8.60
C THR A 172 14.15 4.79 8.35
N VAL A 173 14.36 3.69 7.66
CA VAL A 173 13.34 2.67 7.40
C VAL A 173 13.69 1.38 8.13
N LEU A 174 12.82 0.91 9.01
CA LEU A 174 12.93 -0.39 9.67
C LEU A 174 11.95 -1.38 9.03
N ILE A 175 12.47 -2.47 8.48
CA ILE A 175 11.66 -3.56 7.92
C ILE A 175 11.70 -4.74 8.87
N ILE A 176 10.54 -5.17 9.36
CA ILE A 176 10.42 -6.28 10.28
C ILE A 176 9.67 -7.43 9.61
N VAL A 177 10.32 -8.59 9.52
CA VAL A 177 9.69 -9.86 9.15
C VAL A 177 10.04 -10.89 10.23
N ASP A 178 9.11 -11.08 11.17
CA ASP A 178 9.33 -11.95 12.33
C ASP A 178 8.34 -13.14 12.36
N ALA A 179 7.19 -13.01 11.71
CA ALA A 179 6.27 -14.11 11.45
C ALA A 179 5.90 -14.13 9.96
N VAL A 180 5.78 -15.31 9.36
CA VAL A 180 5.48 -15.44 7.92
C VAL A 180 4.05 -15.85 7.66
N SER A 181 3.45 -16.68 8.46
CA SER A 181 2.02 -17.01 8.38
C SER A 181 1.56 -17.64 9.69
N ARG A 182 0.37 -17.26 10.14
CA ARG A 182 -0.29 -17.93 11.27
C ARG A 182 -1.14 -19.12 10.83
N LYS A 183 -1.51 -19.19 9.55
CA LYS A 183 -2.53 -20.13 9.07
C LYS A 183 -1.96 -21.47 8.66
N TYR A 184 -0.73 -21.51 8.16
CA TYR A 184 -0.20 -22.69 7.50
C TYR A 184 1.04 -23.30 8.15
N PHE A 185 1.55 -22.75 9.25
CA PHE A 185 2.77 -23.21 9.94
C PHE A 185 3.98 -23.36 9.00
N THR A 186 4.01 -22.58 7.92
CA THR A 186 5.07 -22.61 6.93
C THR A 186 5.98 -21.41 7.11
N SER A 187 7.26 -21.59 6.89
CA SER A 187 8.27 -20.52 6.85
C SER A 187 8.48 -20.03 5.41
N GLU A 188 7.39 -19.85 4.68
CA GLU A 188 7.38 -19.43 3.29
C GLU A 188 7.66 -17.94 3.19
N THR A 189 8.79 -17.57 2.59
CA THR A 189 9.26 -16.18 2.41
C THR A 189 9.37 -15.76 0.95
N SER A 190 8.93 -16.59 -0.01
CA SER A 190 9.06 -16.29 -1.45
C SER A 190 8.33 -15.01 -1.84
N TRP A 191 7.25 -14.62 -1.14
CA TRP A 191 6.53 -13.38 -1.37
C TRP A 191 7.38 -12.09 -1.18
N LEU A 192 8.53 -12.18 -0.50
CA LEU A 192 9.50 -11.08 -0.41
C LEU A 192 10.11 -10.75 -1.78
N TRP A 193 10.15 -11.72 -2.70
CA TRP A 193 10.67 -11.53 -4.05
C TRP A 193 9.69 -10.80 -4.97
N ASP A 194 8.41 -10.74 -4.59
CA ASP A 194 7.37 -9.99 -5.28
C ASP A 194 7.30 -8.52 -4.85
N ILE A 195 8.10 -8.10 -3.85
CA ILE A 195 8.14 -6.73 -3.35
C ILE A 195 9.24 -5.95 -4.07
N ASP A 196 8.88 -4.75 -4.53
CA ASP A 196 9.80 -3.81 -5.16
C ASP A 196 10.52 -2.94 -4.11
N PHE A 197 11.53 -3.50 -3.45
CA PHE A 197 12.34 -2.76 -2.48
C PHE A 197 13.22 -1.67 -3.12
N ASP A 198 13.43 -1.68 -4.45
CA ASP A 198 14.16 -0.63 -5.14
C ASP A 198 13.49 0.74 -5.01
N GLN A 199 12.22 0.80 -4.64
CA GLN A 199 11.51 2.03 -4.28
C GLN A 199 12.18 2.79 -3.11
N LEU A 200 12.94 2.10 -2.25
CA LEU A 200 13.71 2.73 -1.17
C LEU A 200 15.06 3.30 -1.64
N ASN A 201 15.44 3.12 -2.90
CA ASN A 201 16.67 3.68 -3.47
C ASN A 201 16.45 5.16 -3.85
N VAL A 202 16.14 5.98 -2.87
CA VAL A 202 15.89 7.43 -3.02
C VAL A 202 16.75 8.21 -2.03
N PRO A 203 17.15 9.46 -2.37
CA PRO A 203 18.15 10.19 -1.60
C PRO A 203 17.81 10.50 -0.15
N HIS A 204 16.53 10.61 0.21
CA HIS A 204 16.07 10.91 1.56
C HIS A 204 15.96 9.67 2.47
N VAL A 205 15.98 8.46 1.92
CA VAL A 205 16.13 7.24 2.73
C VAL A 205 17.60 7.08 3.09
N LYS A 206 17.98 7.45 4.31
CA LYS A 206 19.38 7.47 4.75
C LYS A 206 19.87 6.12 5.27
N ARG A 207 18.95 5.31 5.80
CA ARG A 207 19.30 4.03 6.43
C ARG A 207 18.13 3.07 6.32
N VAL A 208 18.40 1.80 6.00
CA VAL A 208 17.42 0.72 6.01
C VAL A 208 17.92 -0.35 6.98
N ILE A 209 17.09 -0.71 7.96
CA ILE A 209 17.38 -1.76 8.95
C ILE A 209 16.48 -2.94 8.68
N LEU A 210 17.07 -4.11 8.54
CA LEU A 210 16.37 -5.39 8.35
C LEU A 210 16.39 -6.17 9.67
N SER A 211 15.23 -6.53 10.20
CA SER A 211 15.12 -7.15 11.52
C SER A 211 14.06 -8.24 11.58
N GLY A 212 14.07 -9.01 12.66
CA GLY A 212 13.17 -10.10 12.91
C GLY A 212 13.76 -11.48 12.62
N MET A 213 12.95 -12.52 12.76
CA MET A 213 13.38 -13.91 12.58
C MET A 213 13.85 -14.19 11.16
N TYR A 214 13.18 -13.61 10.16
CA TYR A 214 13.46 -13.81 8.72
C TYR A 214 14.33 -12.71 8.11
N ARG A 215 15.12 -12.01 8.93
CA ARG A 215 16.06 -10.98 8.49
C ARG A 215 17.10 -11.44 7.46
N ASN A 216 17.47 -12.73 7.49
CA ASN A 216 18.43 -13.28 6.53
C ASN A 216 17.81 -13.43 5.14
N ASP A 217 16.53 -13.82 5.07
CA ASP A 217 15.76 -13.87 3.82
C ASP A 217 15.59 -12.46 3.26
N LEU A 218 15.28 -11.48 4.11
CA LEU A 218 15.27 -10.06 3.73
C LEU A 218 16.65 -9.62 3.22
N ALA A 219 17.71 -9.92 3.93
CA ALA A 219 19.07 -9.55 3.55
C ALA A 219 19.46 -10.15 2.20
N GLU A 220 19.10 -11.41 1.96
CA GLU A 220 19.32 -12.04 0.66
C GLU A 220 18.54 -11.33 -0.45
N ARG A 221 17.27 -11.00 -0.22
CA ARG A 221 16.47 -10.22 -1.18
C ARG A 221 17.08 -8.84 -1.44
N PHE A 222 17.58 -8.14 -0.41
CA PHE A 222 18.18 -6.82 -0.53
C PHE A 222 19.48 -6.81 -1.34
N ARG A 223 20.22 -7.92 -1.41
CA ARG A 223 21.41 -8.06 -2.29
C ARG A 223 21.09 -7.90 -3.78
N PHE A 224 19.82 -8.10 -4.15
CA PHE A 224 19.33 -7.97 -5.52
C PHE A 224 18.63 -6.65 -5.78
N THR A 225 18.79 -5.66 -4.88
CA THR A 225 18.28 -4.30 -5.05
C THR A 225 19.41 -3.30 -5.29
N GLY A 226 19.06 -2.11 -5.79
CA GLY A 226 19.96 -0.97 -5.88
C GLY A 226 20.19 -0.24 -4.56
N VAL A 227 19.47 -0.60 -3.49
CA VAL A 227 19.61 0.01 -2.16
C VAL A 227 20.96 -0.35 -1.55
N GLN A 228 21.79 0.63 -1.20
CA GLN A 228 23.16 0.40 -0.71
C GLN A 228 23.30 0.60 0.81
N ASN A 229 22.44 1.36 1.42
CA ASN A 229 22.51 1.83 2.81
C ASN A 229 21.68 0.96 3.77
N TRP A 230 21.74 -0.36 3.63
CA TRP A 230 21.02 -1.29 4.48
C TRP A 230 21.96 -2.10 5.39
N GLU A 231 21.45 -2.51 6.53
CA GLU A 231 22.11 -3.38 7.49
C GLU A 231 21.12 -4.34 8.18
N VAL A 232 21.67 -5.37 8.80
CA VAL A 232 20.88 -6.37 9.54
C VAL A 232 21.12 -6.18 11.04
N ILE A 233 20.02 -5.96 11.78
CA ILE A 233 20.02 -5.99 13.24
C ILE A 233 19.06 -7.09 13.69
N PRO A 234 19.54 -8.16 14.36
CA PRO A 234 18.77 -9.39 14.55
C PRO A 234 17.49 -9.23 15.36
N GLY A 235 17.55 -8.54 16.48
CA GLY A 235 16.43 -8.37 17.40
C GLY A 235 15.65 -7.09 17.17
N ILE A 236 14.33 -7.14 17.25
CA ILE A 236 13.49 -5.94 17.19
C ILE A 236 13.85 -4.94 18.30
N PRO A 237 14.08 -5.37 19.56
CA PRO A 237 14.56 -4.47 20.61
C PRO A 237 15.93 -3.83 20.31
N ASP A 238 16.86 -4.61 19.73
CA ASP A 238 18.20 -4.11 19.37
C ASP A 238 18.11 -3.09 18.23
N ALA A 239 17.26 -3.36 17.23
CA ALA A 239 16.98 -2.43 16.14
C ALA A 239 16.36 -1.11 16.65
N ALA A 240 15.40 -1.21 17.57
CA ALA A 240 14.80 -0.04 18.20
C ALA A 240 15.82 0.77 19.01
N ALA A 241 16.71 0.10 19.76
CA ALA A 241 17.79 0.75 20.50
C ALA A 241 18.76 1.47 19.56
N ALA A 242 19.20 0.81 18.49
CA ALA A 242 20.10 1.38 17.49
C ALA A 242 19.52 2.61 16.77
N ILE A 243 18.18 2.65 16.58
CA ILE A 243 17.47 3.80 16.04
C ILE A 243 17.42 4.93 17.08
N ARG A 244 16.96 4.62 18.29
CA ARG A 244 16.82 5.60 19.39
C ARG A 244 18.12 6.38 19.64
N ASP A 245 19.25 5.69 19.52
CA ASP A 245 20.59 6.25 19.80
C ASP A 245 21.19 6.96 18.57
N SER A 246 20.50 6.97 17.43
CA SER A 246 20.85 7.71 16.22
C SER A 246 20.21 9.11 16.22
N GLY A 247 20.58 9.98 15.26
CA GLY A 247 20.04 11.34 15.15
C GLY A 247 18.51 11.41 14.99
N SER A 248 17.97 12.62 15.06
CA SER A 248 16.52 12.88 14.93
C SER A 248 16.10 12.89 13.45
N GLU A 249 15.84 11.74 12.89
CA GLU A 249 15.28 11.58 11.55
C GLU A 249 13.86 11.01 11.67
N ALA A 250 13.04 11.19 10.64
CA ALA A 250 11.78 10.49 10.54
C ALA A 250 12.02 8.97 10.52
N LEU A 251 11.15 8.23 11.16
CA LEU A 251 11.21 6.77 11.23
C LEU A 251 10.00 6.15 10.55
N TYR A 252 10.23 5.33 9.54
CA TYR A 252 9.19 4.49 8.96
C TYR A 252 9.43 3.03 9.31
N VAL A 253 8.39 2.35 9.78
CA VAL A 253 8.45 0.91 10.09
C VAL A 253 7.49 0.17 9.19
N VAL A 254 8.02 -0.74 8.39
CA VAL A 254 7.23 -1.59 7.49
C VAL A 254 7.20 -3.01 8.07
N THR A 255 6.01 -3.51 8.35
CA THR A 255 5.84 -4.84 8.95
C THR A 255 4.47 -5.43 8.65
N CYS A 256 4.22 -6.64 9.13
CA CYS A 256 2.91 -7.26 9.07
C CYS A 256 2.12 -7.09 10.39
N PHE A 257 0.81 -7.33 10.32
CA PHE A 257 -0.06 -7.18 11.50
C PHE A 257 0.34 -8.02 12.70
N SER A 258 0.91 -9.22 12.49
CA SER A 258 1.32 -10.09 13.59
C SER A 258 2.56 -9.60 14.32
N ASP A 259 3.39 -8.78 13.67
CA ASP A 259 4.67 -8.32 14.21
C ASP A 259 4.60 -6.90 14.77
N ARG A 260 3.55 -6.17 14.39
CA ARG A 260 3.27 -4.81 14.83
C ARG A 260 3.45 -4.60 16.33
N ASP A 261 2.81 -5.44 17.11
CA ASP A 261 2.78 -5.30 18.56
C ASP A 261 4.12 -5.64 19.22
N LYS A 262 5.02 -6.35 18.52
CA LYS A 262 6.37 -6.63 18.99
C LYS A 262 7.23 -5.36 19.09
N LEU A 263 7.01 -4.40 18.20
CA LEU A 263 7.62 -3.08 18.29
C LEU A 263 6.85 -2.17 19.24
N LEU A 264 5.53 -2.07 19.05
CA LEU A 264 4.69 -1.11 19.79
C LEU A 264 4.58 -1.37 21.30
N ASN A 265 4.94 -2.56 21.75
CA ASN A 265 4.96 -2.90 23.18
C ASN A 265 6.35 -2.81 23.81
N LEU A 266 7.36 -2.32 23.09
CA LEU A 266 8.66 -2.03 23.69
C LEU A 266 8.52 -0.86 24.69
N PRO A 267 9.28 -0.89 25.82
CA PRO A 267 9.16 0.11 26.88
C PRO A 267 9.40 1.57 26.42
N ASP A 268 10.26 1.73 25.42
CA ASP A 268 10.70 3.05 24.92
C ASP A 268 9.81 3.56 23.78
N VAL A 269 8.77 2.80 23.39
CA VAL A 269 7.83 3.18 22.32
C VAL A 269 6.54 3.72 22.94
N LYS A 270 6.16 4.94 22.54
CA LYS A 270 4.90 5.55 22.95
C LYS A 270 3.97 5.65 21.74
N LYS A 271 2.79 5.03 21.82
CA LYS A 271 1.74 5.14 20.78
C LYS A 271 1.16 6.54 20.84
N GLU A 272 1.03 7.16 19.67
CA GLU A 272 0.27 8.39 19.50
C GLU A 272 -1.15 7.98 19.08
N GLY A 273 -2.16 8.49 19.77
CA GLY A 273 -3.55 8.04 19.70
C GLY A 273 -4.29 8.38 18.41
#